data_cf878c21c9e37718fade191ab4aeb9aa
#
_entry.id   cf878c21c9e37718fade191ab4aeb9aa
#
_cell.length_a   1.000
_cell.length_b   1.000
_cell.length_c   1.000
_cell.angle_alpha   90.00
_cell.angle_beta   90.00
_cell.angle_gamma   90.00
#
_symmetry.space_group_name_H-M   'P 1'
#
loop_
_entity.id
_entity.type
_entity.pdbx_description
1 polymer ?
#
loop_
_entity_poly.entity_id
_entity_poly.type
_entity_poly.pdbx_seq_one_letter_code
_entity_poly.pdbx_strand_id
1 'polypeptide(L)'
;RKGLQKISREYKFALIGGDLVKGPLQISVTVIGKPQKRTLLRSSAKAGDILCLSDKLGSGYIGFKEFKNTGALNEITKPYLYPVPQINYGLVISNIASSAIDISDGILQDLSHIISSSGVGCNINLDKVPVADKKFKKQCLEFGDDYQILYTVAPKKLKALIACLNSIGKECHTIGVMEGKKLKITNNIDSIKNWDHFM
;
A
#
# COMPACT_ATOMS: atom_id res chain seq x y z
N ARG A 1 -18.70 -17.95 -5.51
CA ARG A 1 -19.61 -17.15 -6.34
C ARG A 1 -20.19 -15.95 -5.59
N LYS A 2 -20.80 -16.14 -4.39
CA LYS A 2 -21.44 -15.03 -3.63
C LYS A 2 -20.47 -13.90 -3.26
N GLY A 3 -19.23 -14.21 -2.83
CA GLY A 3 -18.21 -13.22 -2.50
C GLY A 3 -17.83 -12.35 -3.69
N LEU A 4 -17.53 -12.96 -4.86
CA LEU A 4 -17.21 -12.23 -6.09
C LEU A 4 -18.37 -11.35 -6.55
N GLN A 5 -19.63 -11.84 -6.46
CA GLN A 5 -20.81 -11.05 -6.80
C GLN A 5 -21.01 -9.85 -5.86
N LYS A 6 -20.72 -10.01 -4.56
CA LYS A 6 -20.78 -8.90 -3.59
C LYS A 6 -19.77 -7.81 -3.95
N ILE A 7 -18.51 -8.17 -4.13
CA ILE A 7 -17.43 -7.22 -4.48
C ILE A 7 -17.70 -6.55 -5.85
N SER A 8 -18.16 -7.33 -6.85
CA SER A 8 -18.52 -6.81 -8.18
C SER A 8 -19.59 -5.70 -8.09
N ARG A 9 -20.60 -5.87 -7.25
CA ARG A 9 -21.64 -4.85 -7.04
C ARG A 9 -21.11 -3.64 -6.28
N GLU A 10 -20.31 -3.87 -5.23
CA GLU A 10 -19.75 -2.81 -4.38
C GLU A 10 -18.81 -1.89 -5.17
N TYR A 11 -17.91 -2.49 -5.96
CA TYR A 11 -16.91 -1.74 -6.74
C TYR A 11 -17.27 -1.55 -8.21
N LYS A 12 -18.49 -1.92 -8.63
CA LYS A 12 -19.06 -1.67 -9.97
C LYS A 12 -18.20 -2.18 -11.12
N PHE A 13 -17.69 -3.41 -11.01
CA PHE A 13 -17.02 -4.09 -12.11
C PHE A 13 -17.81 -5.31 -12.60
N ALA A 14 -17.63 -5.70 -13.86
CA ALA A 14 -18.27 -6.86 -14.43
C ALA A 14 -17.49 -8.16 -14.16
N LEU A 15 -18.16 -9.21 -13.74
CA LEU A 15 -17.60 -10.55 -13.72
C LEU A 15 -17.81 -11.17 -15.11
N ILE A 16 -16.74 -11.25 -15.90
CA ILE A 16 -16.84 -11.58 -17.35
C ILE A 16 -16.53 -13.04 -17.66
N GLY A 17 -16.08 -13.83 -16.70
CA GLY A 17 -15.77 -15.24 -16.92
C GLY A 17 -15.32 -15.94 -15.66
N GLY A 18 -15.01 -17.21 -15.79
CA GLY A 18 -14.47 -18.08 -14.76
C GLY A 18 -14.66 -19.54 -15.10
N ASP A 19 -13.79 -20.39 -14.57
CA ASP A 19 -13.84 -21.83 -14.74
C ASP A 19 -13.58 -22.53 -13.40
N LEU A 20 -14.01 -23.80 -13.30
CA LEU A 20 -13.77 -24.68 -12.17
C LEU A 20 -13.12 -25.96 -12.67
N VAL A 21 -11.94 -26.24 -12.17
CA VAL A 21 -11.19 -27.44 -12.52
C VAL A 21 -11.03 -28.36 -11.30
N LYS A 22 -10.93 -29.66 -11.54
CA LYS A 22 -10.63 -30.64 -10.49
C LYS A 22 -9.12 -30.58 -10.18
N GLY A 23 -8.76 -30.32 -8.91
CA GLY A 23 -7.37 -30.25 -8.46
C GLY A 23 -7.25 -29.80 -7.01
N PRO A 24 -6.06 -29.46 -6.55
CA PRO A 24 -5.85 -28.82 -5.28
C PRO A 24 -6.64 -27.49 -5.21
N LEU A 25 -7.06 -27.09 -4.00
CA LEU A 25 -7.77 -25.83 -3.84
C LEU A 25 -6.86 -24.64 -4.20
N GLN A 26 -7.16 -24.00 -5.32
CA GLN A 26 -6.48 -22.81 -5.80
C GLN A 26 -7.52 -21.83 -6.35
N ILE A 27 -7.35 -20.55 -6.06
CA ILE A 27 -8.19 -19.48 -6.60
C ILE A 27 -7.28 -18.47 -7.31
N SER A 28 -7.46 -18.33 -8.61
CA SER A 28 -6.77 -17.31 -9.42
C SER A 28 -7.77 -16.27 -9.90
N VAL A 29 -7.46 -15.00 -9.73
CA VAL A 29 -8.31 -13.89 -10.16
C VAL A 29 -7.52 -12.99 -11.10
N THR A 30 -8.05 -12.79 -12.31
CA THR A 30 -7.51 -11.82 -13.26
C THR A 30 -8.42 -10.60 -13.29
N VAL A 31 -7.85 -9.41 -13.07
CA VAL A 31 -8.56 -8.13 -13.13
C VAL A 31 -8.08 -7.35 -14.35
N ILE A 32 -9.03 -6.93 -15.20
CA ILE A 32 -8.77 -6.11 -16.37
C ILE A 32 -9.43 -4.75 -16.15
N GLY A 33 -8.66 -3.67 -16.28
CA GLY A 33 -9.17 -2.32 -16.09
C GLY A 33 -8.61 -1.33 -17.11
N LYS A 34 -9.34 -0.24 -17.31
CA LYS A 34 -8.89 0.90 -18.11
C LYS A 34 -8.52 2.05 -17.18
N PRO A 35 -7.31 2.62 -17.29
CA PRO A 35 -6.96 3.77 -16.48
C PRO A 35 -7.83 4.98 -16.90
N GLN A 36 -8.36 5.71 -15.91
CA GLN A 36 -9.22 6.85 -16.21
C GLN A 36 -8.44 8.05 -16.78
N LYS A 37 -7.18 8.24 -16.36
CA LYS A 37 -6.31 9.32 -16.83
C LYS A 37 -4.90 8.81 -17.10
N ARG A 38 -4.07 8.71 -16.05
CA ARG A 38 -2.67 8.25 -16.17
C ARG A 38 -2.45 7.02 -15.32
N THR A 39 -1.76 6.03 -15.87
CA THR A 39 -1.23 4.91 -15.10
C THR A 39 -0.02 5.37 -14.28
N LEU A 40 -0.06 5.19 -12.97
CA LEU A 40 1.12 5.36 -12.12
C LEU A 40 1.98 4.10 -12.19
N LEU A 41 3.26 4.30 -12.45
CA LEU A 41 4.24 3.22 -12.53
C LEU A 41 5.19 3.30 -11.32
N ARG A 42 5.80 2.18 -10.94
CA ARG A 42 6.87 2.13 -9.95
C ARG A 42 8.13 2.87 -10.42
N SER A 43 8.35 2.96 -11.73
CA SER A 43 9.56 3.42 -12.41
C SER A 43 9.60 4.93 -12.72
N SER A 44 8.72 5.73 -12.13
CA SER A 44 8.59 7.15 -12.50
C SER A 44 8.95 8.13 -11.37
N ALA A 45 9.51 7.65 -10.25
CA ALA A 45 10.00 8.49 -9.18
C ALA A 45 11.24 9.29 -9.62
N LYS A 46 11.38 10.52 -9.13
CA LYS A 46 12.48 11.42 -9.48
C LYS A 46 13.21 11.88 -8.21
N ALA A 47 14.51 12.18 -8.34
CA ALA A 47 15.23 12.82 -7.26
C ALA A 47 14.57 14.15 -6.87
N GLY A 48 14.42 14.38 -5.57
CA GLY A 48 13.70 15.50 -4.99
C GLY A 48 12.20 15.28 -4.79
N ASP A 49 11.61 14.18 -5.29
CA ASP A 49 10.21 13.85 -4.99
C ASP A 49 10.06 13.53 -3.50
N ILE A 50 8.95 13.98 -2.92
CA ILE A 50 8.55 13.64 -1.55
C ILE A 50 7.93 12.24 -1.54
N LEU A 51 8.40 11.36 -0.65
CA LEU A 51 7.80 10.06 -0.40
C LEU A 51 6.59 10.21 0.53
N CYS A 52 5.46 9.70 0.11
CA CYS A 52 4.18 9.82 0.81
C CYS A 52 3.52 8.45 1.00
N LEU A 53 2.72 8.34 2.06
CA LEU A 53 1.91 7.17 2.39
C LEU A 53 0.45 7.57 2.57
N SER A 54 -0.48 6.71 2.16
CA SER A 54 -1.92 7.01 2.16
C SER A 54 -2.57 6.96 3.54
N ASP A 55 -2.16 6.03 4.40
CA ASP A 55 -2.71 5.86 5.76
C ASP A 55 -1.73 5.05 6.61
N LYS A 56 -2.09 4.80 7.88
CA LYS A 56 -1.30 4.00 8.84
C LYS A 56 -1.09 2.57 8.38
N LEU A 57 0.06 2.01 8.72
CA LEU A 57 0.42 0.61 8.49
C LEU A 57 0.20 -0.26 9.73
N GLY A 58 0.11 -1.56 9.51
CA GLY A 58 0.04 -2.59 10.53
C GLY A 58 -1.38 -3.00 10.93
N SER A 59 -2.40 -2.46 10.28
CA SER A 59 -3.78 -2.92 10.48
C SER A 59 -3.94 -4.39 10.05
N GLY A 60 -3.25 -4.81 8.98
CA GLY A 60 -3.13 -6.20 8.55
C GLY A 60 -2.49 -7.08 9.63
N TYR A 61 -1.34 -6.67 10.19
CA TYR A 61 -0.66 -7.40 11.26
C TYR A 61 -1.51 -7.57 12.52
N ILE A 62 -2.11 -6.48 13.00
CA ILE A 62 -2.95 -6.51 14.20
C ILE A 62 -4.17 -7.42 13.98
N GLY A 63 -4.80 -7.31 12.80
CA GLY A 63 -5.92 -8.17 12.42
C GLY A 63 -5.52 -9.65 12.31
N PHE A 64 -4.38 -9.96 11.70
CA PHE A 64 -3.83 -11.31 11.62
C PHE A 64 -3.58 -11.90 13.02
N LYS A 65 -2.89 -11.14 13.88
CA LYS A 65 -2.59 -11.55 15.26
C LYS A 65 -3.85 -11.86 16.06
N GLU A 66 -4.86 -11.00 15.97
CA GLU A 66 -6.15 -11.19 16.64
C GLU A 66 -6.89 -12.40 16.06
N PHE A 67 -6.93 -12.54 14.73
CA PHE A 67 -7.57 -13.69 14.10
C PHE A 67 -6.91 -15.01 14.46
N LYS A 68 -5.58 -15.05 14.51
CA LYS A 68 -4.84 -16.24 14.94
C LYS A 68 -5.17 -16.65 16.38
N ASN A 69 -5.47 -15.70 17.26
CA ASN A 69 -5.79 -15.95 18.65
C ASN A 69 -7.25 -16.35 18.87
N THR A 70 -8.17 -15.78 18.12
CA THR A 70 -9.61 -15.90 18.40
C THR A 70 -10.38 -16.69 17.34
N GLY A 71 -9.87 -16.76 16.10
CA GLY A 71 -10.58 -17.30 14.94
C GLY A 71 -11.83 -16.49 14.56
N ALA A 72 -12.08 -15.36 15.21
CA ALA A 72 -13.32 -14.60 15.08
C ALA A 72 -13.22 -13.48 14.05
N LEU A 73 -14.32 -13.23 13.35
CA LEU A 73 -14.52 -12.03 12.55
C LEU A 73 -15.06 -10.90 13.44
N ASN A 74 -14.25 -9.87 13.67
CA ASN A 74 -14.61 -8.68 14.44
C ASN A 74 -13.98 -7.42 13.80
N GLU A 75 -14.15 -6.26 14.39
CA GLU A 75 -13.63 -4.99 13.83
C GLU A 75 -12.10 -4.95 13.75
N ILE A 76 -11.38 -5.68 14.62
CA ILE A 76 -9.92 -5.75 14.62
C ILE A 76 -9.42 -6.67 13.49
N THR A 77 -10.11 -7.79 13.23
CA THR A 77 -9.71 -8.76 12.21
C THR A 77 -10.12 -8.36 10.79
N LYS A 78 -11.10 -7.46 10.64
CA LYS A 78 -11.58 -6.99 9.34
C LYS A 78 -10.50 -6.46 8.41
N PRO A 79 -9.57 -5.59 8.82
CA PRO A 79 -8.54 -5.08 7.91
C PRO A 79 -7.69 -6.18 7.27
N TYR A 80 -7.43 -7.26 8.00
CA TYR A 80 -6.70 -8.43 7.50
C TYR A 80 -7.56 -9.31 6.58
N LEU A 81 -8.81 -9.64 7.00
CA LEU A 81 -9.66 -10.57 6.27
C LEU A 81 -10.40 -9.95 5.09
N TYR A 82 -10.64 -8.65 5.14
CA TYR A 82 -11.39 -7.88 4.15
C TYR A 82 -10.73 -6.52 3.91
N PRO A 83 -9.50 -6.48 3.35
CA PRO A 83 -8.82 -5.23 3.06
C PRO A 83 -9.64 -4.35 2.12
N VAL A 84 -9.62 -3.05 2.35
CA VAL A 84 -10.39 -2.08 1.57
C VAL A 84 -9.51 -1.49 0.45
N PRO A 85 -9.85 -1.72 -0.82
CA PRO A 85 -9.11 -1.14 -1.94
C PRO A 85 -9.13 0.39 -1.93
N GLN A 86 -7.96 1.03 -2.09
CA GLN A 86 -7.80 2.49 -2.02
C GLN A 86 -8.14 3.19 -3.35
N ILE A 87 -9.28 2.81 -3.98
CA ILE A 87 -9.66 3.26 -5.33
C ILE A 87 -9.77 4.79 -5.42
N ASN A 88 -10.54 5.42 -4.53
CA ASN A 88 -10.75 6.87 -4.56
C ASN A 88 -9.45 7.63 -4.30
N TYR A 89 -8.61 7.12 -3.42
CA TYR A 89 -7.29 7.68 -3.16
C TYR A 89 -6.42 7.59 -4.43
N GLY A 90 -6.36 6.41 -5.04
CA GLY A 90 -5.63 6.16 -6.28
C GLY A 90 -6.06 7.06 -7.42
N LEU A 91 -7.37 7.31 -7.58
CA LEU A 91 -7.90 8.23 -8.60
C LEU A 91 -7.43 9.68 -8.39
N VAL A 92 -7.37 10.17 -7.15
CA VAL A 92 -6.86 11.52 -6.84
C VAL A 92 -5.39 11.62 -7.17
N ILE A 93 -4.55 10.70 -6.65
CA ILE A 93 -3.10 10.78 -6.85
C ILE A 93 -2.68 10.52 -8.29
N SER A 94 -3.45 9.78 -9.09
CA SER A 94 -3.10 9.39 -10.47
C SER A 94 -2.73 10.57 -11.38
N ASN A 95 -3.26 11.76 -11.11
CA ASN A 95 -2.98 12.97 -11.90
C ASN A 95 -1.78 13.78 -11.40
N ILE A 96 -1.35 13.54 -10.17
CA ILE A 96 -0.45 14.44 -9.43
C ILE A 96 0.86 13.72 -9.07
N ALA A 97 0.77 12.49 -8.57
CA ALA A 97 1.92 11.70 -8.13
C ALA A 97 2.86 11.33 -9.29
N SER A 98 4.13 11.08 -8.99
CA SER A 98 5.14 10.65 -9.95
C SER A 98 5.14 9.14 -10.10
N SER A 99 5.18 8.38 -9.02
CA SER A 99 5.17 6.91 -8.98
C SER A 99 4.28 6.42 -7.84
N ALA A 100 3.87 5.15 -7.89
CA ALA A 100 3.12 4.52 -6.80
C ALA A 100 3.29 2.99 -6.81
N ILE A 101 3.08 2.40 -5.62
CA ILE A 101 2.98 0.97 -5.35
C ILE A 101 2.02 0.78 -4.16
N ASP A 102 1.38 -0.37 -4.03
CA ASP A 102 0.70 -0.78 -2.80
C ASP A 102 1.68 -1.36 -1.78
N ILE A 103 1.30 -1.37 -0.51
CA ILE A 103 2.06 -2.02 0.57
C ILE A 103 1.48 -3.42 0.79
N SER A 104 2.11 -4.43 0.21
CA SER A 104 1.77 -5.84 0.33
C SER A 104 2.80 -6.65 1.13
N ASP A 105 4.08 -6.31 1.00
CA ASP A 105 5.20 -7.10 1.53
C ASP A 105 5.97 -6.37 2.65
N GLY A 106 5.47 -5.20 3.04
CA GLY A 106 6.08 -4.33 4.03
C GLY A 106 6.78 -3.11 3.42
N ILE A 107 6.82 -2.02 4.18
CA ILE A 107 7.16 -0.70 3.63
C ILE A 107 8.54 -0.65 2.98
N LEU A 108 9.55 -1.30 3.56
CA LEU A 108 10.91 -1.24 3.01
C LEU A 108 11.07 -2.09 1.76
N GLN A 109 10.39 -3.22 1.68
CA GLN A 109 10.39 -4.08 0.48
C GLN A 109 9.71 -3.38 -0.67
N ASP A 110 8.50 -2.87 -0.46
CA ASP A 110 7.75 -2.17 -1.51
C ASP A 110 8.45 -0.88 -1.95
N LEU A 111 9.06 -0.12 -1.01
CA LEU A 111 9.90 1.02 -1.36
C LEU A 111 11.11 0.61 -2.22
N SER A 112 11.72 -0.55 -1.95
CA SER A 112 12.84 -1.05 -2.75
C SER A 112 12.48 -1.28 -4.22
N HIS A 113 11.23 -1.65 -4.50
CA HIS A 113 10.71 -1.78 -5.86
C HIS A 113 10.59 -0.42 -6.58
N ILE A 114 10.17 0.65 -5.89
CA ILE A 114 10.20 2.00 -6.46
C ILE A 114 11.64 2.43 -6.75
N ILE A 115 12.55 2.23 -5.79
CA ILE A 115 13.97 2.61 -5.90
C ILE A 115 14.61 1.90 -7.09
N SER A 116 14.48 0.57 -7.18
CA SER A 116 15.09 -0.22 -8.23
C SER A 116 14.52 0.09 -9.61
N SER A 117 13.19 0.23 -9.71
CA SER A 117 12.53 0.52 -10.98
C SER A 117 12.76 1.95 -11.47
N SER A 118 12.96 2.91 -10.56
CA SER A 118 13.17 4.32 -10.89
C SER A 118 14.65 4.71 -11.02
N GLY A 119 15.58 3.89 -10.51
CA GLY A 119 17.01 4.21 -10.48
C GLY A 119 17.36 5.37 -9.53
N VAL A 120 16.50 5.69 -8.58
CA VAL A 120 16.67 6.78 -7.60
C VAL A 120 16.50 6.23 -6.20
N GLY A 121 17.47 6.51 -5.31
CA GLY A 121 17.40 6.11 -3.90
C GLY A 121 16.36 6.90 -3.09
N CYS A 122 16.27 6.60 -1.81
CA CYS A 122 15.35 7.28 -0.90
C CYS A 122 15.95 7.43 0.49
N ASN A 123 15.66 8.56 1.13
CA ASN A 123 15.85 8.75 2.56
C ASN A 123 14.49 8.74 3.25
N ILE A 124 14.17 7.62 3.93
CA ILE A 124 12.92 7.43 4.67
C ILE A 124 13.14 7.67 6.16
N ASN A 125 12.19 8.37 6.79
CA ASN A 125 12.13 8.53 8.24
C ASN A 125 11.01 7.64 8.82
N LEU A 126 11.40 6.53 9.47
CA LEU A 126 10.45 5.56 10.01
C LEU A 126 9.65 6.08 11.21
N ASP A 127 10.08 7.15 11.88
CA ASP A 127 9.28 7.77 12.95
C ASP A 127 8.09 8.56 12.41
N LYS A 128 8.17 8.99 11.14
CA LYS A 128 7.06 9.66 10.46
C LYS A 128 6.04 8.71 9.85
N VAL A 129 6.32 7.40 9.81
CA VAL A 129 5.37 6.42 9.30
C VAL A 129 4.30 6.18 10.37
N PRO A 130 3.03 6.51 10.11
CA PRO A 130 1.96 6.23 11.04
C PRO A 130 1.72 4.71 11.12
N VAL A 131 1.49 4.21 12.34
CA VAL A 131 1.23 2.78 12.57
C VAL A 131 -0.04 2.58 13.39
N ALA A 132 -0.70 1.44 13.20
CA ALA A 132 -1.94 1.08 13.87
C ALA A 132 -1.75 0.91 15.39
N ASP A 133 -0.59 0.39 15.80
CA ASP A 133 -0.22 0.25 17.21
C ASP A 133 1.29 0.48 17.39
N LYS A 134 1.63 1.50 18.19
CA LYS A 134 3.02 1.86 18.48
C LYS A 134 3.79 0.76 19.24
N LYS A 135 3.09 -0.08 20.01
CA LYS A 135 3.69 -1.21 20.75
C LYS A 135 4.25 -2.26 19.78
N PHE A 136 3.66 -2.38 18.60
CA PHE A 136 4.06 -3.32 17.57
C PHE A 136 4.62 -2.61 16.34
N LYS A 137 5.24 -1.42 16.51
CA LYS A 137 5.70 -0.58 15.40
C LYS A 137 6.55 -1.37 14.40
N LYS A 138 7.51 -2.16 14.86
CA LYS A 138 8.36 -2.98 14.00
C LYS A 138 7.53 -3.92 13.13
N GLN A 139 6.67 -4.73 13.72
CA GLN A 139 5.83 -5.68 13.02
C GLN A 139 4.85 -5.00 12.07
N CYS A 140 4.31 -3.84 12.45
CA CYS A 140 3.45 -3.03 11.59
C CYS A 140 4.16 -2.55 10.31
N LEU A 141 5.48 -2.34 10.35
CA LEU A 141 6.26 -1.92 9.20
C LEU A 141 6.75 -3.09 8.33
N GLU A 142 6.91 -4.28 8.92
CA GLU A 142 7.46 -5.46 8.26
C GLU A 142 6.40 -6.34 7.60
N PHE A 143 5.22 -6.47 8.21
CA PHE A 143 4.27 -7.55 7.89
C PHE A 143 3.64 -7.41 6.49
N GLY A 144 3.37 -6.20 6.03
CA GLY A 144 2.59 -6.01 4.81
C GLY A 144 1.09 -6.24 5.01
N ASP A 145 0.40 -6.73 3.97
CA ASP A 145 -1.06 -6.97 3.93
C ASP A 145 -1.93 -5.77 4.34
N ASP A 146 -1.38 -4.55 4.24
CA ASP A 146 -2.09 -3.31 4.56
C ASP A 146 -2.80 -2.71 3.35
N TYR A 147 -2.29 -2.98 2.14
CA TYR A 147 -2.80 -2.47 0.86
C TYR A 147 -3.00 -0.95 0.84
N GLN A 148 -2.18 -0.24 1.64
CA GLN A 148 -2.03 1.19 1.57
C GLN A 148 -1.17 1.59 0.37
N ILE A 149 -1.25 2.84 -0.09
CA ILE A 149 -0.51 3.30 -1.24
C ILE A 149 0.73 4.06 -0.79
N LEU A 150 1.90 3.56 -1.19
CA LEU A 150 3.18 4.26 -1.12
C LEU A 150 3.43 4.96 -2.45
N TYR A 151 3.71 6.25 -2.44
CA TYR A 151 3.84 7.02 -3.68
C TYR A 151 4.80 8.21 -3.53
N THR A 152 5.22 8.75 -4.66
CA THR A 152 6.10 9.91 -4.72
C THR A 152 5.42 11.08 -5.42
N VAL A 153 5.74 12.31 -5.01
CA VAL A 153 5.17 13.52 -5.58
C VAL A 153 6.21 14.65 -5.63
N ALA A 154 6.26 15.39 -6.74
CA ALA A 154 7.12 16.57 -6.85
C ALA A 154 6.76 17.62 -5.78
N PRO A 155 7.74 18.24 -5.07
CA PRO A 155 7.46 19.17 -3.97
C PRO A 155 6.48 20.29 -4.32
N LYS A 156 6.59 20.84 -5.55
CA LYS A 156 5.70 21.91 -6.05
C LYS A 156 4.24 21.49 -6.16
N LYS A 157 3.95 20.18 -6.24
CA LYS A 157 2.60 19.64 -6.36
C LYS A 157 2.00 19.17 -5.02
N LEU A 158 2.81 19.05 -3.96
CA LEU A 158 2.41 18.48 -2.68
C LEU A 158 1.22 19.24 -2.05
N LYS A 159 1.28 20.57 -2.03
CA LYS A 159 0.20 21.40 -1.45
C LYS A 159 -1.14 21.17 -2.17
N ALA A 160 -1.15 21.13 -3.49
CA ALA A 160 -2.35 20.87 -4.28
C ALA A 160 -2.87 19.44 -4.05
N LEU A 161 -1.97 18.45 -3.94
CA LEU A 161 -2.33 17.08 -3.63
C LEU A 161 -3.02 16.96 -2.28
N ILE A 162 -2.46 17.56 -1.23
CA ILE A 162 -3.05 17.55 0.13
C ILE A 162 -4.45 18.16 0.10
N ALA A 163 -4.64 19.28 -0.61
CA ALA A 163 -5.96 19.91 -0.73
C ALA A 163 -6.98 18.97 -1.42
N CYS A 164 -6.57 18.28 -2.51
CA CYS A 164 -7.43 17.30 -3.19
C CYS A 164 -7.76 16.09 -2.29
N LEU A 165 -6.81 15.59 -1.51
CA LEU A 165 -7.06 14.46 -0.59
C LEU A 165 -8.00 14.88 0.55
N ASN A 166 -7.78 16.06 1.15
CA ASN A 166 -8.64 16.59 2.18
C ASN A 166 -10.09 16.75 1.71
N SER A 167 -10.32 17.12 0.43
CA SER A 167 -11.68 17.26 -0.12
C SER A 167 -12.47 15.94 -0.17
N ILE A 168 -11.77 14.80 -0.11
CA ILE A 168 -12.39 13.47 -0.02
C ILE A 168 -12.21 12.82 1.36
N GLY A 169 -11.86 13.61 2.40
CA GLY A 169 -11.67 13.13 3.77
C GLY A 169 -10.47 12.20 3.95
N LYS A 170 -9.41 12.35 3.12
CA LYS A 170 -8.20 11.54 3.18
C LYS A 170 -6.98 12.40 3.52
N GLU A 171 -6.02 11.79 4.21
CA GLU A 171 -4.75 12.41 4.59
C GLU A 171 -3.61 12.02 3.65
N CYS A 172 -2.49 12.74 3.75
CA CYS A 172 -1.22 12.46 3.10
C CYS A 172 -0.12 12.50 4.15
N HIS A 173 0.54 11.39 4.37
CA HIS A 173 1.64 11.29 5.33
C HIS A 173 2.97 11.39 4.59
N THR A 174 3.72 12.49 4.78
CA THR A 174 5.04 12.67 4.18
C THR A 174 6.09 11.99 5.06
N ILE A 175 6.74 10.96 4.53
CA ILE A 175 7.60 10.06 5.31
C ILE A 175 9.06 10.03 4.86
N GLY A 176 9.40 10.71 3.75
CA GLY A 176 10.76 10.72 3.22
C GLY A 176 10.93 11.57 1.97
N VAL A 177 12.10 11.46 1.37
CA VAL A 177 12.48 12.14 0.11
C VAL A 177 13.26 11.19 -0.78
N MET A 178 12.95 11.19 -2.06
CA MET A 178 13.70 10.45 -3.07
C MET A 178 15.03 11.16 -3.34
N GLU A 179 16.15 10.52 -3.01
CA GLU A 179 17.49 11.11 -3.18
C GLU A 179 18.58 10.05 -3.31
N GLY A 180 19.68 10.44 -3.96
CA GLY A 180 20.83 9.55 -4.13
C GLY A 180 20.50 8.32 -4.97
N LYS A 181 21.20 7.20 -4.69
CA LYS A 181 21.04 5.93 -5.43
C LYS A 181 20.68 4.73 -4.54
N LYS A 182 20.70 4.89 -3.23
CA LYS A 182 20.46 3.82 -2.26
C LYS A 182 19.36 4.22 -1.26
N LEU A 183 18.78 3.21 -0.62
CA LEU A 183 17.92 3.42 0.53
C LEU A 183 18.76 3.89 1.72
N LYS A 184 18.35 4.99 2.34
CA LYS A 184 18.82 5.48 3.63
C LYS A 184 17.65 5.50 4.59
N ILE A 185 17.86 5.02 5.80
CA ILE A 185 16.86 4.98 6.85
C ILE A 185 17.30 5.92 7.95
N THR A 186 16.51 6.96 8.19
CA THR A 186 16.68 7.86 9.34
C THR A 186 15.80 7.33 10.49
N ASN A 187 16.33 7.36 11.71
CA ASN A 187 15.71 6.82 12.92
C ASN A 187 15.39 5.33 12.76
N ASN A 188 16.44 4.55 12.63
CA ASN A 188 16.39 3.11 12.43
C ASN A 188 15.77 2.42 13.65
N ILE A 189 14.76 1.60 13.40
CA ILE A 189 14.29 0.59 14.35
C ILE A 189 15.18 -0.63 14.14
N ASP A 190 15.87 -1.09 15.18
CA ASP A 190 16.83 -2.18 15.10
C ASP A 190 16.31 -3.34 14.24
N SER A 191 17.04 -3.63 13.16
CA SER A 191 16.83 -4.77 12.28
C SER A 191 15.40 -4.98 11.76
N ILE A 192 14.81 -4.00 11.05
CA ILE A 192 13.61 -4.27 10.22
C ILE A 192 13.99 -5.28 9.15
N LYS A 193 13.29 -6.42 9.13
CA LYS A 193 13.41 -7.46 8.10
C LYS A 193 12.30 -7.30 7.08
N ASN A 194 12.57 -7.71 5.84
CA ASN A 194 11.52 -7.88 4.84
C ASN A 194 10.74 -9.16 5.15
N TRP A 195 9.45 -9.17 4.84
CA TRP A 195 8.64 -10.38 4.88
C TRP A 195 9.13 -11.34 3.78
N ASP A 196 9.29 -12.61 4.13
CA ASP A 196 9.58 -13.67 3.16
C ASP A 196 8.45 -14.71 3.21
N HIS A 197 7.74 -14.86 2.09
CA HIS A 197 6.63 -15.80 1.97
C HIS A 197 7.07 -17.29 1.96
N PHE A 198 8.36 -17.54 1.88
CA PHE A 198 8.94 -18.89 1.75
C PHE A 198 9.77 -19.34 2.96
N MET A 199 9.77 -18.57 4.06
CA MET A 199 10.36 -18.96 5.35
C MET A 199 9.33 -19.41 6.38
#